data_ca99694079f460b7523ce685b508c8df
#
_entry.id   ca99694079f460b7523ce685b508c8df
#
_cell.length_a   1.000
_cell.length_b   1.000
_cell.length_c   1.000
_cell.angle_alpha   90.00
_cell.angle_beta   90.00
_cell.angle_gamma   90.00
#
_symmetry.space_group_name_H-M   'P 1'
#
loop_
_entity.id
_entity.type
_entity.pdbx_description
1 polymer ?
#
loop_
_entity_poly.entity_id
_entity_poly.type
_entity_poly.pdbx_seq_one_letter_code
_entity_poly.pdbx_strand_id
1 'polypeptide(L)'
;YDSVVVVENLKGGELQATGTGFIFKKSDNKYYVMTNYHVINGASSVKIQLTNNKELNVEVLGGDSYSDIAILAFESKDDYSIAEIGSSTDARVGDTTFAVGAPVDSTTYSWSVTRGIVSGKDRMVKVSTSSQTSSSDYIMKVLQTDAAINSGNSGGPLCNSNGQVIGITNMKLVSNSTSNIEGMGFAIPIEDAIDFANKIINGEDITRPTLGVSMLDISSTGLAYYNISVPDNVTNGVVIMSVSKGSAAEEGGLKKGDVILEIDNVKVTSSALLKYELYRHNIGDEITLKINRNGFEKTLKIKLTK
;
A
#
# COMPACT_ATOMS: atom_id res chain seq x y z
N TYR A 1 14.46 -7.27 -17.62
CA TYR A 1 14.60 -5.95 -18.23
C TYR A 1 13.50 -5.71 -19.27
N ASP A 2 13.37 -6.58 -20.26
CA ASP A 2 12.41 -6.41 -21.36
C ASP A 2 10.93 -6.54 -20.97
N SER A 3 10.65 -6.96 -19.76
CA SER A 3 9.30 -6.97 -19.18
C SER A 3 8.92 -5.66 -18.47
N VAL A 4 9.87 -4.73 -18.31
CA VAL A 4 9.64 -3.45 -17.61
C VAL A 4 9.13 -2.41 -18.60
N VAL A 5 8.17 -1.60 -18.17
CA VAL A 5 7.51 -0.59 -18.99
C VAL A 5 7.49 0.76 -18.28
N VAL A 6 7.55 1.86 -19.06
CA VAL A 6 7.17 3.18 -18.54
C VAL A 6 5.64 3.22 -18.48
N VAL A 7 5.09 3.77 -17.41
CA VAL A 7 3.64 4.01 -17.25
C VAL A 7 3.41 5.51 -17.30
N GLU A 8 2.56 5.94 -18.22
CA GLU A 8 2.22 7.33 -18.47
C GLU A 8 0.78 7.62 -18.03
N ASN A 9 0.64 8.56 -17.10
CA ASN A 9 -0.64 9.08 -16.64
C ASN A 9 -1.00 10.31 -17.46
N LEU A 10 -2.10 10.24 -18.22
CA LEU A 10 -2.58 11.32 -19.06
C LEU A 10 -3.90 11.88 -18.52
N LYS A 11 -4.05 13.20 -18.60
CA LYS A 11 -5.29 13.90 -18.29
C LYS A 11 -5.64 14.87 -19.42
N GLY A 12 -6.77 14.61 -20.06
CA GLY A 12 -7.16 15.39 -21.25
C GLY A 12 -6.19 15.24 -22.44
N GLY A 13 -5.42 14.14 -22.50
CA GLY A 13 -4.41 13.88 -23.52
C GLY A 13 -3.02 14.43 -23.18
N GLU A 14 -2.86 15.19 -22.11
CA GLU A 14 -1.58 15.74 -21.66
C GLU A 14 -0.93 14.86 -20.59
N LEU A 15 0.38 14.65 -20.67
CA LEU A 15 1.16 13.89 -19.71
C LEU A 15 1.21 14.64 -18.35
N GLN A 16 0.74 13.98 -17.29
CA GLN A 16 0.73 14.52 -15.93
C GLN A 16 1.82 13.93 -15.05
N ALA A 17 2.05 12.63 -15.19
CA ALA A 17 3.04 11.91 -14.39
C ALA A 17 3.54 10.69 -15.15
N THR A 18 4.72 10.24 -14.80
CA THR A 18 5.30 8.98 -15.27
C THR A 18 5.73 8.15 -14.07
N GLY A 19 5.73 6.84 -14.27
CA GLY A 19 6.27 5.86 -13.35
C GLY A 19 6.71 4.63 -14.11
N THR A 20 6.91 3.56 -13.39
CA THR A 20 7.33 2.28 -13.93
C THR A 20 6.26 1.23 -13.68
N GLY A 21 6.21 0.23 -14.53
CA GLY A 21 5.45 -1.00 -14.35
C GLY A 21 6.23 -2.18 -14.91
N PHE A 22 5.67 -3.36 -14.78
CA PHE A 22 6.24 -4.55 -15.43
C PHE A 22 5.15 -5.54 -15.82
N ILE A 23 5.36 -6.22 -16.94
CA ILE A 23 4.46 -7.27 -17.45
C ILE A 23 4.71 -8.51 -16.58
N PHE A 24 3.71 -8.94 -15.80
CA PHE A 24 3.86 -10.04 -14.85
C PHE A 24 3.06 -11.29 -15.22
N LYS A 25 2.11 -11.19 -16.15
CA LYS A 25 1.24 -12.29 -16.55
C LYS A 25 0.76 -12.14 -17.99
N LYS A 26 0.57 -13.28 -18.65
CA LYS A 26 -0.11 -13.39 -19.95
C LYS A 26 -1.21 -14.45 -19.84
N SER A 27 -2.35 -14.19 -20.45
CA SER A 27 -3.41 -15.16 -20.65
C SER A 27 -3.93 -14.98 -22.09
N ASP A 28 -3.74 -15.96 -22.93
CA ASP A 28 -3.98 -15.87 -24.36
C ASP A 28 -3.24 -14.68 -25.01
N ASN A 29 -3.96 -13.73 -25.59
CA ASN A 29 -3.40 -12.51 -26.16
C ASN A 29 -3.43 -11.30 -25.21
N LYS A 30 -3.90 -11.48 -23.97
CA LYS A 30 -4.00 -10.42 -22.97
C LYS A 30 -2.80 -10.44 -22.02
N TYR A 31 -2.13 -9.31 -21.93
CA TYR A 31 -0.98 -9.07 -21.06
C TYR A 31 -1.41 -8.20 -19.87
N TYR A 32 -0.88 -8.50 -18.70
CA TYR A 32 -1.16 -7.78 -17.46
C TYR A 32 0.09 -7.09 -16.97
N VAL A 33 -0.06 -5.81 -16.66
CA VAL A 33 1.01 -4.95 -16.14
C VAL A 33 0.67 -4.55 -14.71
N MET A 34 1.65 -4.63 -13.84
CA MET A 34 1.58 -4.18 -12.46
C MET A 34 2.33 -2.87 -12.29
N THR A 35 1.76 -1.94 -11.54
CA THR A 35 2.36 -0.64 -11.20
C THR A 35 1.81 -0.14 -9.85
N ASN A 36 2.26 1.02 -9.36
CA ASN A 36 1.64 1.65 -8.20
C ASN A 36 0.35 2.40 -8.57
N TYR A 37 -0.62 2.40 -7.65
CA TYR A 37 -1.87 3.13 -7.82
C TYR A 37 -1.63 4.64 -7.93
N HIS A 38 -0.73 5.21 -7.12
CA HIS A 38 -0.46 6.65 -7.16
C HIS A 38 0.09 7.12 -8.52
N VAL A 39 0.74 6.24 -9.30
CA VAL A 39 1.22 6.56 -10.66
C VAL A 39 0.06 6.84 -11.60
N ILE A 40 -1.03 6.09 -11.50
CA ILE A 40 -2.19 6.21 -12.40
C ILE A 40 -3.36 7.01 -11.81
N ASN A 41 -3.27 7.41 -10.55
CA ASN A 41 -4.36 8.10 -9.86
C ASN A 41 -4.72 9.42 -10.54
N GLY A 42 -6.02 9.60 -10.81
CA GLY A 42 -6.55 10.80 -11.46
C GLY A 42 -6.35 10.85 -12.99
N ALA A 43 -5.77 9.80 -13.60
CA ALA A 43 -5.64 9.71 -15.05
C ALA A 43 -7.01 9.65 -15.73
N SER A 44 -7.15 10.30 -16.88
CA SER A 44 -8.26 10.07 -17.81
C SER A 44 -7.98 8.93 -18.78
N SER A 45 -6.69 8.63 -19.03
CA SER A 45 -6.20 7.50 -19.78
C SER A 45 -4.78 7.16 -19.34
N VAL A 46 -4.39 5.91 -19.53
CA VAL A 46 -3.04 5.42 -19.21
C VAL A 46 -2.46 4.78 -20.47
N LYS A 47 -1.18 5.06 -20.70
CA LYS A 47 -0.39 4.38 -21.72
C LYS A 47 0.81 3.70 -21.08
N ILE A 48 1.39 2.75 -21.81
CA ILE A 48 2.70 2.20 -21.48
C ILE A 48 3.64 2.40 -22.66
N GLN A 49 4.91 2.62 -22.37
CA GLN A 49 5.99 2.61 -23.34
C GLN A 49 6.88 1.40 -23.08
N LEU A 50 7.14 0.63 -24.11
CA LEU A 50 8.00 -0.55 -24.09
C LEU A 50 9.47 -0.19 -24.33
N THR A 51 10.39 -1.12 -24.07
CA THR A 51 11.84 -0.94 -24.24
C THR A 51 12.27 -0.60 -25.67
N ASN A 52 11.43 -0.89 -26.68
CA ASN A 52 11.63 -0.53 -28.09
C ASN A 52 10.96 0.81 -28.48
N ASN A 53 10.58 1.62 -27.49
CA ASN A 53 9.85 2.89 -27.62
C ASN A 53 8.44 2.77 -28.23
N LYS A 54 7.88 1.56 -28.35
CA LYS A 54 6.50 1.38 -28.79
C LYS A 54 5.55 1.76 -27.64
N GLU A 55 4.65 2.69 -27.91
CA GLU A 55 3.56 3.05 -27.00
C GLU A 55 2.34 2.15 -27.24
N LEU A 56 1.69 1.77 -26.15
CA LEU A 56 0.45 1.01 -26.15
C LEU A 56 -0.56 1.65 -25.22
N ASN A 57 -1.81 1.77 -25.67
CA ASN A 57 -2.92 2.10 -24.79
C ASN A 57 -3.23 0.89 -23.91
N VAL A 58 -3.52 1.12 -22.64
CA VAL A 58 -3.87 0.07 -21.69
C VAL A 58 -5.21 0.35 -21.04
N GLU A 59 -5.90 -0.71 -20.69
CA GLU A 59 -7.08 -0.70 -19.86
C GLU A 59 -6.63 -0.71 -18.39
N VAL A 60 -7.21 0.15 -17.55
CA VAL A 60 -7.05 0.07 -16.10
C VAL A 60 -8.08 -0.91 -15.57
N LEU A 61 -7.65 -2.11 -15.16
CA LEU A 61 -8.55 -3.14 -14.62
C LEU A 61 -8.99 -2.81 -13.19
N GLY A 62 -8.13 -2.18 -12.42
CA GLY A 62 -8.41 -1.75 -11.07
C GLY A 62 -7.16 -1.30 -10.32
N GLY A 63 -7.37 -0.76 -9.14
CA GLY A 63 -6.30 -0.33 -8.27
C GLY A 63 -6.83 0.07 -6.90
N ASP A 64 -5.93 0.11 -5.92
CA ASP A 64 -6.28 0.43 -4.56
C ASP A 64 -5.25 1.37 -3.93
N SER A 65 -5.75 2.44 -3.35
CA SER A 65 -4.92 3.48 -2.75
C SER A 65 -4.23 3.06 -1.45
N TYR A 66 -4.76 2.03 -0.77
CA TYR A 66 -4.20 1.53 0.49
C TYR A 66 -3.00 0.61 0.24
N SER A 67 -3.16 -0.38 -0.63
CA SER A 67 -2.06 -1.26 -1.06
C SER A 67 -1.08 -0.56 -2.01
N ASP A 68 -1.52 0.55 -2.60
CA ASP A 68 -0.82 1.32 -3.63
C ASP A 68 -0.41 0.47 -4.84
N ILE A 69 -1.28 -0.47 -5.23
CA ILE A 69 -1.13 -1.35 -6.38
C ILE A 69 -2.20 -1.03 -7.42
N ALA A 70 -1.83 -1.09 -8.69
CA ALA A 70 -2.74 -1.01 -9.82
C ALA A 70 -2.40 -2.06 -10.88
N ILE A 71 -3.44 -2.59 -11.52
CA ILE A 71 -3.35 -3.58 -12.58
C ILE A 71 -3.89 -2.99 -13.87
N LEU A 72 -3.04 -3.03 -14.89
CA LEU A 72 -3.35 -2.59 -16.24
C LEU A 72 -3.36 -3.81 -17.15
N ALA A 73 -4.05 -3.71 -18.29
CA ALA A 73 -4.03 -4.77 -19.28
C ALA A 73 -4.00 -4.19 -20.71
N PHE A 74 -3.44 -4.97 -21.62
CA PHE A 74 -3.51 -4.71 -23.06
C PHE A 74 -3.57 -6.02 -23.83
N GLU A 75 -4.11 -5.95 -25.05
CA GLU A 75 -4.14 -7.09 -25.96
C GLU A 75 -3.09 -6.92 -27.06
N SER A 76 -2.38 -7.99 -27.36
CA SER A 76 -1.44 -8.02 -28.47
C SER A 76 -1.23 -9.43 -29.00
N LYS A 77 -0.95 -9.52 -30.31
CA LYS A 77 -0.48 -10.74 -30.96
C LYS A 77 1.04 -10.87 -30.95
N ASP A 78 1.74 -9.78 -30.63
CA ASP A 78 3.20 -9.78 -30.47
C ASP A 78 3.55 -10.45 -29.13
N ASP A 79 4.71 -11.10 -29.08
CA ASP A 79 5.22 -11.66 -27.84
C ASP A 79 6.07 -10.64 -27.08
N TYR A 80 5.75 -10.51 -25.79
CA TYR A 80 6.49 -9.66 -24.84
C TYR A 80 7.01 -10.50 -23.70
N SER A 81 8.17 -10.12 -23.19
CA SER A 81 8.78 -10.75 -22.01
C SER A 81 7.90 -10.57 -20.77
N ILE A 82 7.81 -11.61 -19.97
CA ILE A 82 7.08 -11.63 -18.70
C ILE A 82 8.10 -11.67 -17.58
N ALA A 83 7.93 -10.83 -16.57
CA ALA A 83 8.77 -10.84 -15.39
C ALA A 83 8.60 -12.15 -14.61
N GLU A 84 9.71 -12.78 -14.24
CA GLU A 84 9.68 -13.92 -13.36
C GLU A 84 9.41 -13.46 -11.92
N ILE A 85 8.40 -14.05 -11.29
CA ILE A 85 8.01 -13.73 -9.93
C ILE A 85 8.83 -14.60 -8.97
N GLY A 86 9.52 -13.95 -8.04
CA GLY A 86 10.25 -14.59 -6.96
C GLY A 86 9.46 -14.62 -5.66
N SER A 87 10.18 -14.61 -4.53
CA SER A 87 9.59 -14.63 -3.19
C SER A 87 10.25 -13.60 -2.30
N SER A 88 9.44 -12.71 -1.71
CA SER A 88 9.92 -11.76 -0.69
C SER A 88 10.12 -12.45 0.66
N THR A 89 9.39 -13.55 0.90
CA THR A 89 9.49 -14.32 2.15
C THR A 89 10.81 -15.06 2.24
N ASP A 90 11.37 -15.51 1.12
CA ASP A 90 12.66 -16.21 1.05
C ASP A 90 13.86 -15.26 1.06
N ALA A 91 13.66 -14.00 0.70
CA ALA A 91 14.70 -12.98 0.71
C ALA A 91 15.28 -12.79 2.13
N ARG A 92 16.59 -12.58 2.22
CA ARG A 92 17.31 -12.38 3.48
C ARG A 92 17.93 -10.99 3.51
N VAL A 93 18.05 -10.42 4.71
CA VAL A 93 18.81 -9.18 4.90
C VAL A 93 20.26 -9.43 4.46
N GLY A 94 20.76 -8.56 3.58
CA GLY A 94 22.06 -8.68 2.93
C GLY A 94 22.02 -9.27 1.51
N ASP A 95 20.92 -9.87 1.07
CA ASP A 95 20.79 -10.36 -0.30
C ASP A 95 20.82 -9.20 -1.30
N THR A 96 21.52 -9.37 -2.40
CA THR A 96 21.62 -8.36 -3.47
C THR A 96 20.25 -8.12 -4.11
N THR A 97 19.93 -6.83 -4.33
CA THR A 97 18.72 -6.39 -5.03
C THR A 97 19.06 -5.45 -6.18
N PHE A 98 18.16 -5.44 -7.17
CA PHE A 98 18.19 -4.52 -8.30
C PHE A 98 16.80 -3.87 -8.43
N ALA A 99 16.76 -2.54 -8.40
CA ALA A 99 15.56 -1.80 -8.75
C ALA A 99 15.66 -1.34 -10.20
N VAL A 100 14.62 -1.61 -11.00
CA VAL A 100 14.56 -1.24 -12.40
C VAL A 100 13.45 -0.23 -12.59
N GLY A 101 13.73 0.87 -13.29
CA GLY A 101 12.74 1.92 -13.49
C GLY A 101 13.09 2.89 -14.60
N ALA A 102 12.16 3.80 -14.85
CA ALA A 102 12.28 4.88 -15.82
C ALA A 102 12.27 6.24 -15.09
N PRO A 103 13.42 6.70 -14.59
CA PRO A 103 13.49 7.94 -13.83
C PRO A 103 13.26 9.17 -14.72
N VAL A 104 12.54 10.13 -14.19
CA VAL A 104 12.31 11.55 -14.53
C VAL A 104 12.17 11.93 -16.00
N ASP A 105 12.97 11.41 -16.91
CA ASP A 105 12.92 11.65 -18.36
C ASP A 105 12.94 10.30 -19.07
N SER A 106 11.75 9.86 -19.47
CA SER A 106 11.55 8.57 -20.14
C SER A 106 12.29 8.46 -21.48
N THR A 107 12.67 9.59 -22.07
CA THR A 107 13.39 9.61 -23.36
C THR A 107 14.90 9.47 -23.17
N THR A 108 15.46 10.02 -22.10
CA THR A 108 16.92 10.09 -21.87
C THR A 108 17.42 9.02 -20.91
N TYR A 109 16.64 8.71 -19.86
CA TYR A 109 17.08 7.84 -18.74
C TYR A 109 16.17 6.64 -18.50
N SER A 110 15.33 6.26 -19.46
CA SER A 110 14.51 5.05 -19.38
C SER A 110 15.37 3.85 -19.05
N TRP A 111 14.79 2.92 -18.28
CA TRP A 111 15.41 1.62 -18.02
C TRP A 111 16.68 1.68 -17.15
N SER A 112 16.73 2.65 -16.24
CA SER A 112 17.82 2.72 -15.27
C SER A 112 17.73 1.57 -14.26
N VAL A 113 18.89 0.99 -13.93
CA VAL A 113 19.00 -0.06 -12.92
C VAL A 113 19.87 0.44 -11.79
N THR A 114 19.35 0.36 -10.56
CA THR A 114 20.14 0.62 -9.36
C THR A 114 20.33 -0.67 -8.57
N ARG A 115 21.51 -0.82 -7.95
CA ARG A 115 21.86 -2.00 -7.16
C ARG A 115 21.93 -1.65 -5.69
N GLY A 116 21.47 -2.56 -4.84
CA GLY A 116 21.59 -2.51 -3.39
C GLY A 116 21.44 -3.89 -2.78
N ILE A 117 21.00 -3.91 -1.54
CA ILE A 117 20.69 -5.12 -0.78
C ILE A 117 19.29 -5.03 -0.16
N VAL A 118 18.76 -6.14 0.31
CA VAL A 118 17.65 -6.15 1.27
C VAL A 118 18.20 -5.63 2.60
N SER A 119 17.87 -4.39 2.96
CA SER A 119 18.32 -3.76 4.21
C SER A 119 17.42 -4.09 5.39
N GLY A 120 16.19 -4.57 5.13
CA GLY A 120 15.24 -4.98 6.15
C GLY A 120 14.01 -5.65 5.57
N LYS A 121 13.36 -6.47 6.40
CA LYS A 121 12.10 -7.15 6.07
C LYS A 121 11.03 -6.77 7.09
N ASP A 122 9.78 -6.95 6.70
CA ASP A 122 8.61 -6.73 7.57
C ASP A 122 8.62 -5.37 8.28
N ARG A 123 9.15 -4.34 7.59
CA ARG A 123 9.17 -2.98 8.11
C ARG A 123 7.76 -2.39 8.08
N MET A 124 7.30 -1.92 9.23
CA MET A 124 6.01 -1.25 9.38
C MET A 124 6.22 0.25 9.15
N VAL A 125 5.87 0.72 7.94
CA VAL A 125 6.05 2.12 7.55
C VAL A 125 4.72 2.84 7.60
N LYS A 126 4.66 3.95 8.34
CA LYS A 126 3.49 4.83 8.38
C LYS A 126 3.42 5.66 7.09
N VAL A 127 2.28 5.58 6.41
CA VAL A 127 1.99 6.33 5.19
C VAL A 127 0.96 7.40 5.52
N SER A 128 1.27 8.66 5.22
CA SER A 128 0.34 9.78 5.38
C SER A 128 -0.26 10.13 4.02
N THR A 129 -1.59 10.13 3.94
CA THR A 129 -2.31 10.45 2.70
C THR A 129 -2.67 11.93 2.58
N SER A 130 -2.57 12.68 3.68
CA SER A 130 -2.74 14.14 3.67
C SER A 130 -1.86 14.81 4.71
N SER A 131 -1.41 16.02 4.40
CA SER A 131 -0.61 16.85 5.30
C SER A 131 -1.40 17.48 6.46
N GLN A 132 -2.72 17.28 6.54
CA GLN A 132 -3.58 18.02 7.47
C GLN A 132 -4.32 17.16 8.50
N THR A 133 -4.46 15.84 8.34
CA THR A 133 -5.18 15.01 9.32
C THR A 133 -4.52 13.63 9.46
N SER A 134 -4.17 13.27 10.70
CA SER A 134 -3.66 11.93 11.05
C SER A 134 -4.68 10.80 10.83
N SER A 135 -5.96 11.12 10.61
CA SER A 135 -7.03 10.14 10.41
C SER A 135 -6.93 9.36 9.09
N SER A 136 -6.19 9.86 8.12
CA SER A 136 -5.94 9.20 6.84
C SER A 136 -4.66 8.37 6.81
N ASP A 137 -3.88 8.38 7.88
CA ASP A 137 -2.66 7.59 7.96
C ASP A 137 -2.96 6.10 8.03
N TYR A 138 -2.09 5.32 7.42
CA TYR A 138 -2.12 3.85 7.47
C TYR A 138 -0.70 3.29 7.55
N ILE A 139 -0.60 2.01 7.87
CA ILE A 139 0.68 1.30 7.91
C ILE A 139 0.75 0.35 6.73
N MET A 140 1.91 0.30 6.08
CA MET A 140 2.27 -0.73 5.12
C MET A 140 3.42 -1.57 5.66
N LYS A 141 3.32 -2.87 5.48
CA LYS A 141 4.42 -3.80 5.69
C LYS A 141 5.23 -3.84 4.40
N VAL A 142 6.55 -3.60 4.50
CA VAL A 142 7.40 -3.43 3.31
C VAL A 142 8.76 -4.12 3.46
N LEU A 143 9.40 -4.37 2.33
CA LEU A 143 10.83 -4.61 2.22
C LEU A 143 11.56 -3.27 2.24
N GLN A 144 12.73 -3.23 2.88
CA GLN A 144 13.65 -2.11 2.82
C GLN A 144 14.87 -2.48 1.97
N THR A 145 15.32 -1.55 1.14
CA THR A 145 16.55 -1.67 0.33
C THR A 145 17.34 -0.37 0.37
N ASP A 146 18.63 -0.44 0.16
CA ASP A 146 19.51 0.71 -0.06
C ASP A 146 19.79 0.97 -1.56
N ALA A 147 19.20 0.15 -2.46
CA ALA A 147 19.14 0.50 -3.87
C ALA A 147 18.46 1.86 -4.02
N ALA A 148 19.04 2.75 -4.82
CA ALA A 148 18.50 4.10 -5.00
C ALA A 148 17.11 4.05 -5.63
N ILE A 149 16.09 4.48 -4.87
CA ILE A 149 14.72 4.64 -5.33
C ILE A 149 14.46 6.14 -5.49
N ASN A 150 14.23 6.56 -6.73
CA ASN A 150 14.01 7.95 -7.11
C ASN A 150 12.67 8.11 -7.84
N SER A 151 12.30 9.37 -8.12
CA SER A 151 11.13 9.67 -8.94
C SER A 151 11.24 8.95 -10.29
N GLY A 152 10.19 8.23 -10.67
CA GLY A 152 10.15 7.39 -11.87
C GLY A 152 10.33 5.89 -11.60
N ASN A 153 11.03 5.48 -10.54
CA ASN A 153 11.13 4.04 -10.22
C ASN A 153 9.84 3.46 -9.62
N SER A 154 8.95 4.30 -9.07
CA SER A 154 7.68 3.86 -8.47
C SER A 154 6.90 2.95 -9.41
N GLY A 155 6.46 1.81 -8.89
CA GLY A 155 5.75 0.76 -9.63
C GLY A 155 6.65 -0.22 -10.36
N GLY A 156 7.96 0.02 -10.38
CA GLY A 156 8.96 -0.86 -10.98
C GLY A 156 9.28 -2.07 -10.11
N PRO A 157 9.89 -3.12 -10.69
CA PRO A 157 10.29 -4.30 -9.96
C PRO A 157 11.53 -4.06 -9.11
N LEU A 158 11.50 -4.58 -7.87
CA LEU A 158 12.68 -4.88 -7.07
C LEU A 158 13.00 -6.35 -7.28
N CYS A 159 14.15 -6.65 -7.88
CA CYS A 159 14.55 -8.01 -8.23
C CYS A 159 15.66 -8.53 -7.31
N ASN A 160 15.69 -9.85 -7.12
CA ASN A 160 16.83 -10.55 -6.51
C ASN A 160 17.99 -10.75 -7.53
N SER A 161 19.06 -11.41 -7.11
CA SER A 161 20.23 -11.68 -7.95
C SER A 161 19.97 -12.60 -9.16
N ASN A 162 18.85 -13.33 -9.15
CA ASN A 162 18.40 -14.17 -10.27
C ASN A 162 17.53 -13.41 -11.27
N GLY A 163 17.24 -12.12 -11.03
CA GLY A 163 16.34 -11.32 -11.86
C GLY A 163 14.85 -11.52 -11.55
N GLN A 164 14.53 -12.28 -10.51
CA GLN A 164 13.15 -12.54 -10.09
C GLN A 164 12.62 -11.39 -9.25
N VAL A 165 11.39 -10.97 -9.50
CA VAL A 165 10.74 -9.87 -8.79
C VAL A 165 10.34 -10.32 -7.39
N ILE A 166 10.88 -9.65 -6.36
CA ILE A 166 10.59 -9.87 -4.95
C ILE A 166 9.76 -8.74 -4.32
N GLY A 167 9.58 -7.63 -5.03
CA GLY A 167 8.77 -6.51 -4.56
C GLY A 167 8.56 -5.45 -5.62
N ILE A 168 7.74 -4.45 -5.28
CA ILE A 168 7.41 -3.31 -6.13
C ILE A 168 7.92 -2.05 -5.46
N THR A 169 8.84 -1.35 -6.12
CA THR A 169 9.43 -0.12 -5.59
C THR A 169 8.38 0.96 -5.39
N ASN A 170 8.49 1.71 -4.28
CA ASN A 170 7.50 2.70 -3.90
C ASN A 170 8.16 3.94 -3.28
N MET A 171 8.26 5.02 -4.06
CA MET A 171 8.87 6.27 -3.61
C MET A 171 7.97 7.05 -2.63
N LYS A 172 6.64 6.88 -2.69
CA LYS A 172 5.71 7.55 -1.77
C LYS A 172 6.02 7.25 -0.30
N LEU A 173 6.58 6.08 -0.02
CA LEU A 173 6.96 5.66 1.32
C LEU A 173 8.23 6.37 1.83
N VAL A 174 9.09 6.83 0.92
CA VAL A 174 10.33 7.56 1.25
C VAL A 174 10.04 9.03 1.55
N SER A 175 9.14 9.64 0.80
CA SER A 175 8.87 11.09 0.85
C SER A 175 8.14 11.58 2.11
N ASN A 176 7.59 10.66 2.91
CA ASN A 176 6.88 10.99 4.15
C ASN A 176 7.79 11.16 5.39
N SER A 177 9.09 10.95 5.24
CA SER A 177 10.06 11.28 6.29
C SER A 177 10.41 12.78 6.24
N THR A 178 10.42 13.42 7.39
CA THR A 178 10.77 14.87 7.55
C THR A 178 12.22 15.19 7.18
N SER A 179 12.99 14.20 6.76
CA SER A 179 14.36 14.31 6.27
C SER A 179 14.56 13.35 5.11
N ASN A 180 15.14 13.81 4.00
CA ASN A 180 15.65 12.93 2.95
C ASN A 180 16.76 12.07 3.54
N ILE A 181 16.42 10.84 3.93
CA ILE A 181 17.40 9.87 4.39
C ILE A 181 17.88 9.11 3.16
N GLU A 182 19.08 9.41 2.71
CA GLU A 182 19.73 8.67 1.62
C GLU A 182 19.93 7.20 2.00
N GLY A 183 19.83 6.30 1.03
CA GLY A 183 20.04 4.85 1.24
C GLY A 183 18.87 4.13 1.94
N MET A 184 17.68 4.73 1.94
CA MET A 184 16.49 4.10 2.49
C MET A 184 15.37 4.08 1.44
N GLY A 185 15.27 2.98 0.71
CA GLY A 185 14.21 2.68 -0.24
C GLY A 185 13.25 1.62 0.32
N PHE A 186 12.02 1.61 -0.18
CA PHE A 186 10.99 0.65 0.22
C PHE A 186 10.33 0.01 -1.00
N ALA A 187 9.92 -1.25 -0.82
CA ALA A 187 9.15 -1.98 -1.81
C ALA A 187 8.02 -2.77 -1.16
N ILE A 188 6.88 -2.82 -1.83
CA ILE A 188 5.74 -3.64 -1.45
C ILE A 188 6.12 -5.10 -1.72
N PRO A 189 5.95 -6.04 -0.77
CA PRO A 189 6.23 -7.46 -0.98
C PRO A 189 5.46 -8.02 -2.18
N ILE A 190 6.10 -8.86 -2.98
CA ILE A 190 5.50 -9.36 -4.22
C ILE A 190 4.29 -10.25 -3.97
N GLU A 191 4.27 -11.01 -2.88
CA GLU A 191 3.14 -11.87 -2.52
C GLU A 191 1.86 -11.06 -2.29
N ASP A 192 1.97 -9.94 -1.54
CA ASP A 192 0.83 -9.05 -1.28
C ASP A 192 0.29 -8.45 -2.58
N ALA A 193 1.20 -8.10 -3.51
CA ALA A 193 0.84 -7.53 -4.80
C ALA A 193 0.20 -8.55 -5.74
N ILE A 194 0.67 -9.79 -5.77
CA ILE A 194 0.10 -10.88 -6.59
C ILE A 194 -1.28 -11.28 -6.07
N ASP A 195 -1.48 -11.38 -4.75
CA ASP A 195 -2.80 -11.66 -4.17
C ASP A 195 -3.82 -10.60 -4.60
N PHE A 196 -3.43 -9.33 -4.47
CA PHE A 196 -4.24 -8.21 -4.93
C PHE A 196 -4.54 -8.26 -6.44
N ALA A 197 -3.51 -8.52 -7.26
CA ALA A 197 -3.66 -8.61 -8.71
C ALA A 197 -4.62 -9.74 -9.12
N ASN A 198 -4.55 -10.89 -8.47
CA ASN A 198 -5.44 -12.00 -8.77
C ASN A 198 -6.90 -11.65 -8.47
N LYS A 199 -7.18 -10.96 -7.35
CA LYS A 199 -8.54 -10.48 -7.04
C LYS A 199 -9.07 -9.57 -8.14
N ILE A 200 -8.29 -8.58 -8.58
CA ILE A 200 -8.71 -7.67 -9.67
C ILE A 200 -8.95 -8.43 -10.98
N ILE A 201 -8.03 -9.31 -11.38
CA ILE A 201 -8.14 -10.06 -12.63
C ILE A 201 -9.38 -10.97 -12.64
N ASN A 202 -9.73 -11.52 -11.48
CA ASN A 202 -10.93 -12.34 -11.31
C ASN A 202 -12.22 -11.53 -11.20
N GLY A 203 -12.15 -10.19 -11.22
CA GLY A 203 -13.30 -9.30 -11.05
C GLY A 203 -13.85 -9.26 -9.63
N GLU A 204 -13.03 -9.62 -8.64
CA GLU A 204 -13.41 -9.57 -7.24
C GLU A 204 -13.29 -8.14 -6.70
N ASP A 205 -14.26 -7.72 -5.90
CA ASP A 205 -14.22 -6.45 -5.20
C ASP A 205 -13.12 -6.44 -4.13
N ILE A 206 -12.30 -5.41 -4.14
CA ILE A 206 -11.35 -5.16 -3.06
C ILE A 206 -12.10 -4.48 -1.91
N THR A 207 -12.71 -5.29 -1.07
CA THR A 207 -13.44 -4.81 0.10
C THR A 207 -12.64 -5.08 1.37
N ARG A 208 -12.61 -4.08 2.25
CA ARG A 208 -11.99 -4.19 3.57
C ARG A 208 -13.03 -4.10 4.67
N PRO A 209 -12.87 -4.87 5.74
CA PRO A 209 -13.78 -4.79 6.87
C PRO A 209 -13.66 -3.43 7.55
N THR A 210 -14.77 -2.92 8.06
CA THR A 210 -14.81 -1.66 8.81
C THR A 210 -15.44 -1.85 10.18
N LEU A 211 -15.01 -1.01 11.13
CA LEU A 211 -15.70 -0.88 12.42
C LEU A 211 -16.88 0.11 12.34
N GLY A 212 -16.81 1.06 11.41
CA GLY A 212 -17.80 2.14 11.30
C GLY A 212 -17.68 3.16 12.43
N VAL A 213 -16.46 3.61 12.71
CA VAL A 213 -16.16 4.60 13.75
C VAL A 213 -15.35 5.78 13.21
N SER A 214 -15.51 6.95 13.84
CA SER A 214 -14.52 8.01 13.79
C SER A 214 -13.64 7.92 15.02
N MET A 215 -12.33 8.08 14.86
CA MET A 215 -11.34 7.83 15.91
C MET A 215 -10.17 8.80 15.84
N LEU A 216 -9.49 9.01 16.98
CA LEU A 216 -8.26 9.79 17.11
C LEU A 216 -7.25 9.03 17.96
N ASP A 217 -5.96 9.21 17.66
CA ASP A 217 -4.89 8.73 18.53
C ASP A 217 -4.92 9.52 19.86
N ILE A 218 -4.63 8.87 20.99
CA ILE A 218 -4.62 9.56 22.29
C ILE A 218 -3.53 10.63 22.38
N SER A 219 -2.48 10.54 21.56
CA SER A 219 -1.44 11.55 21.41
C SER A 219 -1.87 12.77 20.58
N SER A 220 -3.09 12.74 20.01
CA SER A 220 -3.57 13.82 19.16
C SER A 220 -3.98 15.04 19.97
N THR A 221 -3.51 16.23 19.57
CA THR A 221 -3.97 17.52 20.10
C THR A 221 -5.46 17.76 19.85
N GLY A 222 -6.05 17.05 18.89
CA GLY A 222 -7.48 17.10 18.58
C GLY A 222 -8.39 16.66 19.73
N LEU A 223 -7.91 15.82 20.66
CA LEU A 223 -8.72 15.40 21.82
C LEU A 223 -9.17 16.59 22.68
N ALA A 224 -8.28 17.54 22.91
CA ALA A 224 -8.60 18.77 23.65
C ALA A 224 -9.67 19.60 22.94
N TYR A 225 -9.58 19.69 21.61
CA TYR A 225 -10.58 20.39 20.79
C TYR A 225 -11.98 19.79 20.92
N TYR A 226 -12.06 18.46 21.03
CA TYR A 226 -13.33 17.75 21.17
C TYR A 226 -13.79 17.54 22.62
N ASN A 227 -13.09 18.14 23.60
CA ASN A 227 -13.37 17.99 25.03
C ASN A 227 -13.41 16.50 25.48
N ILE A 228 -12.50 15.71 24.99
CA ILE A 228 -12.36 14.30 25.38
C ILE A 228 -11.21 14.17 26.36
N SER A 229 -11.54 13.63 27.54
CA SER A 229 -10.57 13.28 28.57
C SER A 229 -10.29 11.77 28.50
N VAL A 230 -9.02 11.42 28.45
CA VAL A 230 -8.53 10.04 28.55
C VAL A 230 -8.03 9.83 29.98
N PRO A 231 -8.33 8.71 30.63
CA PRO A 231 -7.82 8.43 31.95
C PRO A 231 -6.27 8.47 32.02
N ASP A 232 -5.68 9.03 33.07
CA ASP A 232 -4.22 9.24 33.20
C ASP A 232 -3.40 7.95 33.09
N ASN A 233 -4.01 6.81 33.45
CA ASN A 233 -3.38 5.49 33.39
C ASN A 233 -3.39 4.88 31.95
N VAL A 234 -4.02 5.53 30.96
CA VAL A 234 -4.07 5.09 29.59
C VAL A 234 -3.09 5.91 28.77
N THR A 235 -1.92 5.34 28.49
CA THR A 235 -0.83 6.04 27.79
C THR A 235 -0.76 5.76 26.29
N ASN A 236 -1.46 4.73 25.81
CA ASN A 236 -1.52 4.34 24.39
C ASN A 236 -2.92 3.89 24.02
N GLY A 237 -3.29 4.05 22.77
CA GLY A 237 -4.57 3.60 22.27
C GLY A 237 -5.23 4.58 21.30
N VAL A 238 -6.43 4.25 20.91
CA VAL A 238 -7.24 5.01 19.95
C VAL A 238 -8.60 5.32 20.56
N VAL A 239 -8.95 6.60 20.62
CA VAL A 239 -10.20 7.08 21.19
C VAL A 239 -11.30 7.05 20.13
N ILE A 240 -12.46 6.50 20.49
CA ILE A 240 -13.65 6.51 19.65
C ILE A 240 -14.39 7.86 19.80
N MET A 241 -14.42 8.60 18.70
CA MET A 241 -15.07 9.92 18.61
C MET A 241 -16.57 9.81 18.33
N SER A 242 -16.93 8.87 17.48
CA SER A 242 -18.32 8.54 17.12
C SER A 242 -18.42 7.10 16.63
N VAL A 243 -19.62 6.55 16.76
CA VAL A 243 -19.98 5.23 16.23
C VAL A 243 -21.12 5.42 15.25
N SER A 244 -20.99 4.86 14.06
CA SER A 244 -22.02 4.94 13.02
C SER A 244 -23.18 3.98 13.34
N LYS A 245 -24.40 4.42 13.09
CA LYS A 245 -25.59 3.57 13.28
C LYS A 245 -25.56 2.37 12.33
N GLY A 246 -25.88 1.18 12.83
CA GLY A 246 -25.89 -0.07 12.07
C GLY A 246 -24.50 -0.59 11.72
N SER A 247 -23.46 -0.07 12.36
CA SER A 247 -22.07 -0.53 12.13
C SER A 247 -21.67 -1.70 13.02
N ALA A 248 -20.61 -2.42 12.62
CA ALA A 248 -20.01 -3.46 13.43
C ALA A 248 -19.67 -3.00 14.85
N ALA A 249 -19.20 -1.76 14.99
CA ALA A 249 -18.88 -1.15 16.27
C ALA A 249 -20.13 -0.95 17.16
N GLU A 250 -21.25 -0.49 16.58
CA GLU A 250 -22.49 -0.32 17.33
C GLU A 250 -23.03 -1.67 17.81
N GLU A 251 -23.12 -2.65 16.90
CA GLU A 251 -23.58 -4.01 17.23
C GLU A 251 -22.69 -4.70 18.28
N GLY A 252 -21.37 -4.50 18.19
CA GLY A 252 -20.39 -5.01 19.15
C GLY A 252 -20.32 -4.21 20.47
N GLY A 253 -21.11 -3.14 20.60
CA GLY A 253 -21.26 -2.36 21.83
C GLY A 253 -20.14 -1.35 22.10
N LEU A 254 -19.35 -0.96 21.10
CA LEU A 254 -18.44 0.20 21.17
C LEU A 254 -19.25 1.49 21.34
N LYS A 255 -18.68 2.43 22.08
CA LYS A 255 -19.30 3.72 22.38
C LYS A 255 -18.32 4.87 22.20
N LYS A 256 -18.83 6.07 21.95
CA LYS A 256 -18.05 7.30 22.04
C LYS A 256 -17.35 7.39 23.41
N GLY A 257 -16.08 7.75 23.39
CA GLY A 257 -15.24 7.85 24.58
C GLY A 257 -14.52 6.56 24.98
N ASP A 258 -14.81 5.41 24.35
CA ASP A 258 -13.99 4.22 24.55
C ASP A 258 -12.59 4.44 23.98
N VAL A 259 -11.58 3.87 24.65
CA VAL A 259 -10.21 3.82 24.13
C VAL A 259 -9.89 2.38 23.76
N ILE A 260 -9.66 2.10 22.49
CA ILE A 260 -9.19 0.77 22.04
C ILE A 260 -7.72 0.62 22.41
N LEU A 261 -7.40 -0.41 23.20
CA LEU A 261 -6.07 -0.74 23.69
C LEU A 261 -5.43 -1.89 22.94
N GLU A 262 -6.22 -2.88 22.54
CA GLU A 262 -5.75 -4.08 21.83
C GLU A 262 -6.81 -4.55 20.81
N ILE A 263 -6.34 -5.15 19.72
CA ILE A 263 -7.10 -5.95 18.77
C ILE A 263 -6.45 -7.34 18.69
N ASP A 264 -7.20 -8.42 19.01
CA ASP A 264 -6.74 -9.81 19.01
C ASP A 264 -5.37 -10.00 19.72
N ASN A 265 -5.22 -9.40 20.89
CA ASN A 265 -4.02 -9.36 21.72
C ASN A 265 -2.85 -8.53 21.15
N VAL A 266 -3.01 -7.86 20.01
CA VAL A 266 -2.04 -6.91 19.49
C VAL A 266 -2.30 -5.53 20.09
N LYS A 267 -1.30 -4.93 20.75
CA LYS A 267 -1.40 -3.59 21.32
C LYS A 267 -1.59 -2.54 20.25
N VAL A 268 -2.62 -1.72 20.41
CA VAL A 268 -2.94 -0.61 19.52
C VAL A 268 -2.27 0.66 20.03
N THR A 269 -1.34 1.21 19.26
CA THR A 269 -0.62 2.45 19.60
C THR A 269 -1.06 3.64 18.74
N SER A 270 -1.78 3.38 17.64
CA SER A 270 -2.28 4.40 16.73
C SER A 270 -3.47 3.89 15.91
N SER A 271 -4.25 4.81 15.37
CA SER A 271 -5.34 4.52 14.42
C SER A 271 -4.84 3.83 13.15
N ALA A 272 -3.63 4.17 12.70
CA ALA A 272 -2.99 3.52 11.56
C ALA A 272 -2.69 2.04 11.84
N LEU A 273 -2.19 1.70 13.04
CA LEU A 273 -1.94 0.32 13.44
C LEU A 273 -3.25 -0.46 13.62
N LEU A 274 -4.27 0.17 14.22
CA LEU A 274 -5.59 -0.45 14.34
C LEU A 274 -6.16 -0.80 12.96
N LYS A 275 -6.08 0.10 11.98
CA LYS A 275 -6.50 -0.17 10.60
C LYS A 275 -5.69 -1.30 9.96
N TYR A 276 -4.37 -1.31 10.17
CA TYR A 276 -3.51 -2.37 9.64
C TYR A 276 -3.93 -3.75 10.16
N GLU A 277 -4.12 -3.89 11.47
CA GLU A 277 -4.56 -5.15 12.06
C GLU A 277 -5.98 -5.52 11.60
N LEU A 278 -6.89 -4.55 11.55
CA LEU A 278 -8.27 -4.76 11.07
C LEU A 278 -8.31 -5.30 9.64
N TYR A 279 -7.45 -4.79 8.75
CA TYR A 279 -7.43 -5.17 7.33
C TYR A 279 -6.78 -6.53 7.05
N ARG A 280 -6.26 -7.20 8.07
CA ARG A 280 -5.80 -8.60 8.01
C ARG A 280 -6.94 -9.60 8.15
N HIS A 281 -8.13 -9.12 8.51
CA HIS A 281 -9.35 -9.92 8.63
C HIS A 281 -10.23 -9.79 7.39
N ASN A 282 -11.18 -10.73 7.26
CA ASN A 282 -12.19 -10.70 6.24
C ASN A 282 -13.51 -10.15 6.79
N ILE A 283 -14.37 -9.70 5.88
CA ILE A 283 -15.76 -9.39 6.24
C ILE A 283 -16.43 -10.66 6.77
N GLY A 284 -17.08 -10.55 7.93
CA GLY A 284 -17.73 -11.65 8.63
C GLY A 284 -16.90 -12.29 9.73
N ASP A 285 -15.59 -12.03 9.80
CA ASP A 285 -14.75 -12.50 10.91
C ASP A 285 -15.16 -11.83 12.23
N GLU A 286 -14.94 -12.52 13.34
CA GLU A 286 -15.10 -11.98 14.69
C GLU A 286 -13.72 -11.61 15.26
N ILE A 287 -13.57 -10.35 15.66
CA ILE A 287 -12.37 -9.85 16.33
C ILE A 287 -12.65 -9.59 17.80
N THR A 288 -11.60 -9.59 18.60
CA THR A 288 -11.64 -9.24 20.03
C THR A 288 -10.97 -7.90 20.27
N LEU A 289 -11.72 -6.92 20.77
CA LEU A 289 -11.17 -5.63 21.19
C LEU A 289 -11.07 -5.56 22.70
N LYS A 290 -9.90 -5.20 23.21
CA LYS A 290 -9.71 -4.77 24.59
C LYS A 290 -9.82 -3.25 24.62
N ILE A 291 -10.72 -2.73 25.43
CA ILE A 291 -11.00 -1.29 25.53
C ILE A 291 -10.90 -0.80 26.95
N ASN A 292 -10.63 0.49 27.13
CA ASN A 292 -10.87 1.20 28.38
C ASN A 292 -12.16 2.04 28.23
N ARG A 293 -13.09 1.86 29.15
CA ARG A 293 -14.32 2.65 29.25
C ARG A 293 -14.44 3.24 30.66
N ASN A 294 -14.31 4.55 30.77
CA ASN A 294 -14.40 5.28 32.03
C ASN A 294 -13.44 4.74 33.11
N GLY A 295 -12.20 4.43 32.75
CA GLY A 295 -11.18 3.91 33.67
C GLY A 295 -11.17 2.38 33.83
N PHE A 296 -12.15 1.66 33.32
CA PHE A 296 -12.25 0.20 33.43
C PHE A 296 -11.97 -0.51 32.11
N GLU A 297 -11.15 -1.56 32.17
CA GLU A 297 -10.92 -2.42 31.01
C GLU A 297 -12.12 -3.32 30.76
N LYS A 298 -12.43 -3.52 29.49
CA LYS A 298 -13.49 -4.43 28.99
C LYS A 298 -13.02 -5.11 27.73
N THR A 299 -13.53 -6.30 27.49
CA THR A 299 -13.36 -7.04 26.24
C THR A 299 -14.66 -7.06 25.49
N LEU A 300 -14.61 -6.68 24.20
CA LEU A 300 -15.74 -6.75 23.29
C LEU A 300 -15.41 -7.68 22.13
N LYS A 301 -16.40 -8.44 21.68
CA LYS A 301 -16.35 -9.23 20.45
C LYS A 301 -17.13 -8.51 19.39
N ILE A 302 -16.52 -8.30 18.24
CA ILE A 302 -17.11 -7.53 17.14
C ILE A 302 -17.05 -8.36 15.88
N LYS A 303 -18.22 -8.60 15.26
CA LYS A 303 -18.29 -9.22 13.96
C LYS A 303 -18.13 -8.13 12.90
N LEU A 304 -17.11 -8.30 12.04
CA LEU A 304 -16.76 -7.31 11.04
C LEU A 304 -17.78 -7.24 9.90
N THR A 305 -18.10 -6.04 9.46
CA THR A 305 -19.00 -5.76 8.32
C THR A 305 -18.27 -4.95 7.24
N LYS A 306 -18.95 -4.75 6.11
CA LYS A 306 -18.46 -3.93 4.99
C LYS A 306 -18.43 -2.44 5.36
#